data_0767eec7a8d21a5c77bc3aeab29e7719
#
_entry.id   0767eec7a8d21a5c77bc3aeab29e7719
#
_cell.length_a   1.000
_cell.length_b   1.000
_cell.length_c   1.000
_cell.angle_alpha   90.00
_cell.angle_beta   90.00
_cell.angle_gamma   90.00
#
_symmetry.space_group_name_H-M   'P 1'
#
loop_
_entity.id
_entity.type
_entity.pdbx_description
1 polymer ?
#
loop_
_entity_poly.entity_id
_entity_poly.type
_entity_poly.pdbx_seq_one_letter_code
_entity_poly.pdbx_strand_id
1 'polypeptide(L)'
;MDNNMKKRTRTIFLLRISLSFVIWHLSFMPLSAASKYDNPDTIVVARDGTGEFRTIDEAIEVCRAFMDYHKVIYIKKGTYKEKLTIPSWLQNIELCGEDMNETIITYDDHANIKITLGTAEPRTQTMGTFRTFTLKIEGNDITIKNLTLENNAARLGQAVALHTEGDRIKVINCRLKGHQDTVYTGVENTHVYFNGCYICGTTDFIFGPSVAWFEDCTIESLVNSYVTAASTPKGQEYGYVFNNCRLIAKEGVDKVYLGRPWRDYGYTLFMNCELGAHIRPEGWHHWEKKREDTARYMEYNNRGAGAATSERVSWSRQLTKKEAQKITPWAVLGEDFYNHCR
;
A
#
# COMPACT_ATOMS: atom_id res chain seq x y z
N MET A 1 -41.90 -44.87 -56.40
CA MET A 1 -40.88 -43.87 -56.64
C MET A 1 -41.08 -42.56 -55.80
N ASP A 2 -41.80 -42.62 -54.67
CA ASP A 2 -42.30 -41.37 -54.06
C ASP A 2 -41.91 -41.15 -52.57
N ASN A 3 -41.25 -42.12 -51.93
CA ASN A 3 -40.96 -41.98 -50.52
C ASN A 3 -39.53 -41.37 -50.20
N ASN A 4 -38.64 -41.37 -51.19
CA ASN A 4 -37.28 -40.83 -50.98
C ASN A 4 -37.14 -39.34 -51.22
N MET A 5 -38.07 -38.72 -51.99
CA MET A 5 -38.04 -37.30 -52.28
C MET A 5 -38.59 -36.48 -51.09
N LYS A 6 -39.64 -36.96 -50.42
CA LYS A 6 -40.22 -36.31 -49.23
C LYS A 6 -39.28 -36.29 -48.02
N LYS A 7 -38.43 -37.32 -47.83
CA LYS A 7 -37.44 -37.34 -46.76
C LYS A 7 -36.28 -36.32 -46.98
N ARG A 8 -35.83 -36.18 -48.25
CA ARG A 8 -34.77 -35.20 -48.57
C ARG A 8 -35.23 -33.75 -48.38
N THR A 9 -36.45 -33.44 -48.74
CA THR A 9 -36.99 -32.07 -48.60
C THR A 9 -37.23 -31.66 -47.14
N ARG A 10 -37.64 -32.62 -46.28
CA ARG A 10 -37.79 -32.36 -44.84
C ARG A 10 -36.45 -32.17 -44.13
N THR A 11 -35.41 -32.93 -44.50
CA THR A 11 -34.07 -32.81 -43.89
C THR A 11 -33.40 -31.47 -44.27
N ILE A 12 -33.59 -31.03 -45.53
CA ILE A 12 -33.02 -29.73 -45.98
C ILE A 12 -33.77 -28.56 -45.32
N PHE A 13 -35.07 -28.66 -45.05
CA PHE A 13 -35.86 -27.62 -44.40
C PHE A 13 -35.50 -27.51 -42.90
N LEU A 14 -35.30 -28.60 -42.20
CA LEU A 14 -34.87 -28.65 -40.81
C LEU A 14 -33.41 -28.13 -40.65
N LEU A 15 -32.51 -28.43 -41.61
CA LEU A 15 -31.13 -27.90 -41.57
C LEU A 15 -31.09 -26.41 -41.81
N ARG A 16 -31.96 -25.85 -42.68
CA ARG A 16 -32.02 -24.39 -42.89
C ARG A 16 -32.62 -23.65 -41.72
N ILE A 17 -33.58 -24.20 -40.99
CA ILE A 17 -34.15 -23.58 -39.79
C ILE A 17 -33.13 -23.61 -38.65
N SER A 18 -32.38 -24.70 -38.46
CA SER A 18 -31.36 -24.79 -37.43
C SER A 18 -30.18 -23.83 -37.68
N LEU A 19 -29.76 -23.65 -38.94
CA LEU A 19 -28.71 -22.72 -39.30
C LEU A 19 -29.15 -21.24 -39.14
N SER A 20 -30.40 -20.91 -39.43
CA SER A 20 -30.97 -19.59 -39.21
C SER A 20 -31.09 -19.23 -37.73
N PHE A 21 -31.41 -20.20 -36.86
CA PHE A 21 -31.46 -19.98 -35.39
C PHE A 21 -30.06 -19.78 -34.78
N VAL A 22 -29.04 -20.47 -35.26
CA VAL A 22 -27.67 -20.31 -34.79
C VAL A 22 -27.11 -18.94 -35.21
N ILE A 23 -27.40 -18.49 -36.43
CA ILE A 23 -26.99 -17.18 -36.92
C ILE A 23 -27.72 -16.06 -36.16
N TRP A 24 -28.97 -16.24 -35.75
CA TRP A 24 -29.76 -15.25 -35.00
C TRP A 24 -29.30 -15.15 -33.54
N HIS A 25 -28.84 -16.22 -32.90
CA HIS A 25 -28.27 -16.18 -31.57
C HIS A 25 -26.83 -15.58 -31.53
N LEU A 26 -26.09 -15.68 -32.63
CA LEU A 26 -24.78 -15.02 -32.76
C LEU A 26 -24.87 -13.49 -33.02
N SER A 27 -26.04 -13.02 -33.48
CA SER A 27 -26.24 -11.59 -33.82
C SER A 27 -26.71 -10.73 -32.65
N PHE A 28 -26.97 -11.31 -31.48
CA PHE A 28 -27.44 -10.63 -30.28
C PHE A 28 -26.52 -10.84 -29.06
N MET A 29 -25.23 -11.01 -29.26
CA MET A 29 -24.32 -10.59 -28.21
C MET A 29 -24.29 -9.06 -28.26
N PRO A 30 -24.77 -8.36 -27.23
CA PRO A 30 -24.54 -6.92 -27.20
C PRO A 30 -23.03 -6.76 -27.24
N LEU A 31 -22.51 -6.10 -28.28
CA LEU A 31 -21.16 -5.57 -28.22
C LEU A 31 -21.21 -4.65 -26.99
N SER A 32 -20.61 -5.08 -25.89
CA SER A 32 -20.44 -4.22 -24.74
C SER A 32 -19.75 -2.98 -25.28
N ALA A 33 -20.47 -1.87 -25.42
CA ALA A 33 -19.86 -0.64 -25.83
C ALA A 33 -18.72 -0.37 -24.84
N ALA A 34 -17.50 -0.20 -25.34
CA ALA A 34 -16.37 0.15 -24.49
C ALA A 34 -16.78 1.34 -23.63
N SER A 35 -16.51 1.27 -22.32
CA SER A 35 -16.78 2.39 -21.43
C SER A 35 -16.07 3.64 -21.97
N LYS A 36 -16.70 4.80 -21.88
CA LYS A 36 -16.04 6.07 -22.25
C LYS A 36 -14.75 6.33 -21.47
N TYR A 37 -14.54 5.60 -20.36
CA TYR A 37 -13.34 5.65 -19.52
C TYR A 37 -12.28 4.61 -19.88
N ASP A 38 -12.56 3.72 -20.84
CA ASP A 38 -11.60 2.72 -21.34
C ASP A 38 -10.60 3.35 -22.32
N ASN A 39 -9.77 4.24 -21.81
CA ASN A 39 -8.75 5.00 -22.51
C ASN A 39 -7.75 5.59 -21.50
N PRO A 40 -6.59 6.14 -21.92
CA PRO A 40 -5.59 6.74 -21.02
C PRO A 40 -5.96 8.14 -20.51
N ASP A 41 -7.11 8.73 -20.87
CA ASP A 41 -7.48 10.07 -20.44
C ASP A 41 -7.63 10.15 -18.93
N THR A 42 -7.27 11.31 -18.38
CA THR A 42 -7.37 11.58 -16.95
C THR A 42 -8.84 11.67 -16.51
N ILE A 43 -9.17 11.00 -15.43
CA ILE A 43 -10.45 11.15 -14.72
C ILE A 43 -10.26 12.21 -13.64
N VAL A 44 -11.16 13.19 -13.57
CA VAL A 44 -11.13 14.24 -12.55
C VAL A 44 -12.20 14.01 -11.49
N VAL A 45 -11.75 13.91 -10.23
CA VAL A 45 -12.61 13.81 -9.05
C VAL A 45 -12.68 15.17 -8.35
N ALA A 46 -13.89 15.68 -8.11
CA ALA A 46 -14.11 16.93 -7.39
C ALA A 46 -15.41 16.89 -6.59
N ARG A 47 -15.32 17.08 -5.27
CA ARG A 47 -16.50 17.04 -4.37
C ARG A 47 -17.57 18.06 -4.70
N ASP A 48 -17.19 19.22 -5.21
CA ASP A 48 -18.10 20.29 -5.63
C ASP A 48 -18.88 19.99 -6.92
N GLY A 49 -18.52 18.90 -7.61
CA GLY A 49 -19.13 18.47 -8.87
C GLY A 49 -18.56 19.13 -10.11
N THR A 50 -17.41 19.81 -10.01
CA THR A 50 -16.68 20.35 -11.16
C THR A 50 -15.83 19.30 -11.89
N GLY A 51 -15.71 18.09 -11.33
CA GLY A 51 -15.09 16.92 -11.93
C GLY A 51 -16.11 15.99 -12.56
N GLU A 52 -15.63 14.87 -13.10
CA GLU A 52 -16.48 13.81 -13.67
C GLU A 52 -17.15 12.99 -12.57
N PHE A 53 -16.49 12.86 -11.42
CA PHE A 53 -16.99 12.16 -10.24
C PHE A 53 -16.86 13.03 -8.99
N ARG A 54 -17.71 12.75 -8.01
CA ARG A 54 -17.68 13.41 -6.70
C ARG A 54 -16.90 12.59 -5.66
N THR A 55 -16.75 11.29 -5.89
CA THR A 55 -16.06 10.36 -5.03
C THR A 55 -14.90 9.70 -5.77
N ILE A 56 -13.87 9.30 -5.02
CA ILE A 56 -12.72 8.58 -5.56
C ILE A 56 -13.12 7.14 -5.88
N ASP A 57 -14.00 6.56 -5.07
CA ASP A 57 -14.53 5.22 -5.25
C ASP A 57 -15.18 5.04 -6.62
N GLU A 58 -16.08 5.96 -7.01
CA GLU A 58 -16.70 5.95 -8.35
C GLU A 58 -15.66 6.03 -9.48
N ALA A 59 -14.59 6.80 -9.30
CA ALA A 59 -13.52 6.92 -10.30
C ALA A 59 -12.67 5.64 -10.41
N ILE A 60 -12.49 4.92 -9.31
CA ILE A 60 -11.83 3.60 -9.30
C ILE A 60 -12.71 2.56 -10.00
N GLU A 61 -14.00 2.52 -9.67
CA GLU A 61 -14.98 1.54 -10.20
C GLU A 61 -15.16 1.59 -11.72
N VAL A 62 -14.99 2.77 -12.34
CA VAL A 62 -15.11 2.88 -13.80
C VAL A 62 -13.84 2.49 -14.56
N CYS A 63 -12.74 2.24 -13.87
CA CYS A 63 -11.50 1.80 -14.49
C CYS A 63 -11.62 0.36 -15.00
N ARG A 64 -11.13 0.13 -16.23
CA ARG A 64 -11.17 -1.19 -16.84
C ARG A 64 -10.20 -2.15 -16.13
N ALA A 65 -10.61 -3.39 -15.92
CA ALA A 65 -9.72 -4.44 -15.44
C ALA A 65 -8.59 -4.73 -16.45
N PHE A 66 -7.38 -5.02 -15.93
CA PHE A 66 -6.20 -5.41 -16.70
C PHE A 66 -5.79 -4.41 -17.78
N MET A 67 -5.82 -3.11 -17.43
CA MET A 67 -5.36 -2.05 -18.34
C MET A 67 -3.90 -2.22 -18.72
N ASP A 68 -3.61 -2.05 -20.01
CA ASP A 68 -2.26 -2.01 -20.59
C ASP A 68 -1.74 -0.58 -20.82
N TYR A 69 -2.50 0.42 -20.37
CA TYR A 69 -2.17 1.85 -20.41
C TYR A 69 -2.18 2.45 -19.00
N HIS A 70 -1.49 3.55 -18.82
CA HIS A 70 -1.47 4.33 -17.59
C HIS A 70 -2.74 5.16 -17.44
N LYS A 71 -3.39 5.10 -16.28
CA LYS A 71 -4.62 5.83 -15.96
C LYS A 71 -4.41 6.74 -14.77
N VAL A 72 -4.67 8.03 -14.97
CA VAL A 72 -4.60 9.03 -13.90
C VAL A 72 -6.00 9.31 -13.37
N ILE A 73 -6.17 9.21 -12.06
CA ILE A 73 -7.31 9.74 -11.30
C ILE A 73 -6.82 10.99 -10.58
N TYR A 74 -7.15 12.17 -11.12
CA TYR A 74 -6.77 13.46 -10.57
C TYR A 74 -7.80 13.93 -9.56
N ILE A 75 -7.37 14.10 -8.30
CA ILE A 75 -8.25 14.39 -7.17
C ILE A 75 -8.06 15.84 -6.77
N LYS A 76 -9.08 16.65 -6.95
CA LYS A 76 -9.05 18.06 -6.54
C LYS A 76 -9.03 18.22 -5.03
N LYS A 77 -8.60 19.40 -4.56
CA LYS A 77 -8.59 19.77 -3.15
C LYS A 77 -9.93 19.48 -2.48
N GLY A 78 -9.86 18.94 -1.29
CA GLY A 78 -11.02 18.57 -0.48
C GLY A 78 -10.74 17.43 0.48
N THR A 79 -11.63 17.22 1.42
CA THR A 79 -11.55 16.08 2.35
C THR A 79 -12.53 15.00 1.90
N TYR A 80 -12.02 13.87 1.48
CA TYR A 80 -12.76 12.70 1.01
C TYR A 80 -12.80 11.67 2.14
N LYS A 81 -13.96 11.56 2.82
CA LYS A 81 -14.14 10.53 3.84
C LYS A 81 -14.61 9.25 3.18
N GLU A 82 -13.65 8.48 2.68
CA GLU A 82 -13.87 7.28 1.90
C GLU A 82 -12.93 6.16 2.37
N LYS A 83 -13.43 4.93 2.37
CA LYS A 83 -12.66 3.71 2.60
C LYS A 83 -12.49 3.01 1.27
N LEU A 84 -11.29 3.09 0.72
CA LEU A 84 -11.01 2.75 -0.66
C LEU A 84 -10.26 1.44 -0.82
N THR A 85 -10.56 0.71 -1.88
CA THR A 85 -9.76 -0.44 -2.32
C THR A 85 -9.44 -0.29 -3.81
N ILE A 86 -8.16 -0.41 -4.18
CA ILE A 86 -7.75 -0.65 -5.56
C ILE A 86 -7.58 -2.15 -5.70
N PRO A 87 -8.53 -2.87 -6.32
CA PRO A 87 -8.54 -4.32 -6.34
C PRO A 87 -7.45 -4.90 -7.25
N SER A 88 -7.13 -6.18 -7.08
CA SER A 88 -6.00 -6.85 -7.73
C SER A 88 -6.07 -6.92 -9.26
N TRP A 89 -7.24 -6.75 -9.85
CA TRP A 89 -7.42 -6.69 -11.32
C TRP A 89 -7.19 -5.30 -11.92
N LEU A 90 -7.00 -4.27 -11.07
CA LEU A 90 -6.61 -2.93 -11.52
C LEU A 90 -5.09 -2.76 -11.42
N GLN A 91 -4.50 -2.25 -12.48
CA GLN A 91 -3.06 -1.96 -12.58
C GLN A 91 -2.81 -0.67 -13.35
N ASN A 92 -1.59 -0.14 -13.27
CA ASN A 92 -1.19 1.08 -13.97
C ASN A 92 -2.03 2.32 -13.61
N ILE A 93 -2.51 2.42 -12.36
CA ILE A 93 -3.30 3.55 -11.87
C ILE A 93 -2.41 4.52 -11.08
N GLU A 94 -2.62 5.80 -11.32
CA GLU A 94 -2.08 6.88 -10.50
C GLU A 94 -3.22 7.65 -9.82
N LEU A 95 -3.26 7.63 -8.47
CA LEU A 95 -4.05 8.57 -7.69
C LEU A 95 -3.21 9.83 -7.45
N CYS A 96 -3.59 10.94 -8.09
CA CYS A 96 -2.85 12.19 -8.04
C CYS A 96 -3.67 13.29 -7.38
N GLY A 97 -3.30 13.69 -6.16
CA GLY A 97 -3.89 14.85 -5.49
C GLY A 97 -3.44 16.17 -6.13
N GLU A 98 -4.31 17.15 -6.13
CA GLU A 98 -4.01 18.51 -6.56
C GLU A 98 -2.99 19.19 -5.64
N ASP A 99 -3.05 18.92 -4.33
CA ASP A 99 -2.14 19.46 -3.32
C ASP A 99 -1.99 18.49 -2.16
N MET A 100 -0.75 18.24 -1.74
CA MET A 100 -0.42 17.28 -0.69
C MET A 100 -1.12 17.58 0.65
N ASN A 101 -1.36 18.84 0.99
CA ASN A 101 -1.94 19.24 2.27
C ASN A 101 -3.45 19.43 2.23
N GLU A 102 -4.01 19.70 1.05
CA GLU A 102 -5.40 20.06 0.88
C GLU A 102 -6.23 18.97 0.18
N THR A 103 -5.60 17.96 -0.45
CA THR A 103 -6.28 16.77 -0.97
C THR A 103 -6.14 15.67 0.08
N ILE A 104 -7.20 15.45 0.86
CA ILE A 104 -7.17 14.57 2.04
C ILE A 104 -8.14 13.42 1.85
N ILE A 105 -7.62 12.19 1.85
CA ILE A 105 -8.42 10.96 1.92
C ILE A 105 -8.36 10.48 3.36
N THR A 106 -9.50 10.32 4.01
CA THR A 106 -9.58 10.02 5.45
C THR A 106 -10.64 8.97 5.75
N TYR A 107 -10.39 8.15 6.76
CA TYR A 107 -11.38 7.26 7.37
C TYR A 107 -11.07 7.08 8.86
N ASP A 108 -11.99 6.43 9.62
CA ASP A 108 -11.92 6.39 11.09
C ASP A 108 -12.17 5.01 11.69
N ASP A 109 -11.94 3.94 10.93
CA ASP A 109 -12.02 2.57 11.47
C ASP A 109 -10.82 2.25 12.36
N HIS A 110 -11.06 1.50 13.44
CA HIS A 110 -10.02 0.96 14.32
C HIS A 110 -10.30 -0.50 14.71
N ALA A 111 -9.27 -1.24 15.08
CA ALA A 111 -9.32 -2.69 15.29
C ALA A 111 -10.34 -3.15 16.32
N ASN A 112 -10.66 -2.33 17.32
CA ASN A 112 -11.56 -2.67 18.43
C ASN A 112 -13.04 -2.39 18.15
N ILE A 113 -13.41 -1.89 16.95
CA ILE A 113 -14.81 -1.78 16.54
C ILE A 113 -15.46 -3.15 16.62
N LYS A 114 -16.62 -3.22 17.30
CA LYS A 114 -17.41 -4.45 17.38
C LYS A 114 -18.23 -4.62 16.12
N ILE A 115 -18.10 -5.77 15.49
CA ILE A 115 -18.90 -6.17 14.32
C ILE A 115 -19.67 -7.43 14.67
N THR A 116 -20.95 -7.49 14.31
CA THR A 116 -21.80 -8.67 14.48
C THR A 116 -22.09 -9.26 13.11
N LEU A 117 -21.74 -10.52 12.94
CA LEU A 117 -21.88 -11.27 11.70
C LEU A 117 -22.87 -12.41 11.86
N GLY A 118 -23.65 -12.68 10.83
CA GLY A 118 -24.67 -13.72 10.80
C GLY A 118 -26.02 -13.25 11.36
N THR A 119 -27.09 -13.85 10.88
CA THR A 119 -28.47 -13.53 11.27
C THR A 119 -29.13 -14.62 12.10
N ALA A 120 -28.90 -15.91 11.76
CA ALA A 120 -29.44 -17.04 12.50
C ALA A 120 -28.66 -17.32 13.78
N GLU A 121 -27.34 -17.21 13.75
CA GLU A 121 -26.43 -17.33 14.90
C GLU A 121 -25.48 -16.14 14.92
N PRO A 122 -25.89 -14.98 15.45
CA PRO A 122 -25.06 -13.79 15.47
C PRO A 122 -23.80 -13.97 16.32
N ARG A 123 -22.62 -13.67 15.74
CA ARG A 123 -21.34 -13.67 16.45
C ARG A 123 -20.76 -12.27 16.45
N THR A 124 -20.46 -11.75 17.63
CA THR A 124 -19.81 -10.46 17.79
C THR A 124 -18.31 -10.67 17.95
N GLN A 125 -17.53 -9.98 17.12
CA GLN A 125 -16.06 -9.97 17.17
C GLN A 125 -15.51 -8.56 16.98
N THR A 126 -14.23 -8.36 17.21
CA THR A 126 -13.55 -7.12 16.83
C THR A 126 -13.27 -7.10 15.35
N MET A 127 -13.23 -5.91 14.76
CA MET A 127 -12.89 -5.70 13.34
C MET A 127 -11.50 -6.25 12.99
N GLY A 128 -10.52 -6.03 13.88
CA GLY A 128 -9.13 -6.42 13.65
C GLY A 128 -8.37 -5.44 12.74
N THR A 129 -7.05 -5.41 12.86
CA THR A 129 -6.15 -4.43 12.21
C THR A 129 -6.35 -4.33 10.69
N PHE A 130 -6.37 -5.46 10.00
CA PHE A 130 -6.31 -5.48 8.52
C PHE A 130 -7.60 -5.05 7.81
N ARG A 131 -8.65 -4.76 8.57
CA ARG A 131 -9.91 -4.22 8.05
C ARG A 131 -10.07 -2.72 8.29
N THR A 132 -9.09 -2.07 8.91
CA THR A 132 -9.22 -0.67 9.36
C THR A 132 -8.68 0.35 8.36
N PHE A 133 -8.15 -0.10 7.25
CA PHE A 133 -7.50 0.75 6.25
C PHE A 133 -8.38 1.89 5.73
N THR A 134 -7.75 3.01 5.45
CA THR A 134 -8.37 4.07 4.66
C THR A 134 -8.23 3.76 3.18
N LEU A 135 -7.03 3.39 2.72
CA LEU A 135 -6.78 2.92 1.36
C LEU A 135 -6.07 1.57 1.39
N LYS A 136 -6.64 0.58 0.70
CA LYS A 136 -6.03 -0.71 0.40
C LYS A 136 -5.67 -0.80 -1.07
N ILE A 137 -4.46 -1.25 -1.37
CA ILE A 137 -3.94 -1.44 -2.73
C ILE A 137 -3.61 -2.93 -2.91
N GLU A 138 -4.42 -3.63 -3.69
CA GLU A 138 -4.21 -5.02 -4.08
C GLU A 138 -3.63 -5.13 -5.49
N GLY A 139 -3.81 -4.10 -6.31
CA GLY A 139 -3.31 -4.02 -7.68
C GLY A 139 -1.82 -3.72 -7.76
N ASN A 140 -1.20 -4.10 -8.88
CA ASN A 140 0.21 -3.84 -9.17
C ASN A 140 0.40 -2.54 -9.95
N ASP A 141 1.63 -1.99 -9.92
CA ASP A 141 1.99 -0.79 -10.69
C ASP A 141 1.12 0.43 -10.35
N ILE A 142 0.83 0.60 -9.07
CA ILE A 142 0.01 1.71 -8.57
C ILE A 142 0.90 2.84 -8.04
N THR A 143 0.55 4.06 -8.41
CA THR A 143 1.21 5.28 -7.91
C THR A 143 0.23 6.12 -7.10
N ILE A 144 0.65 6.57 -5.92
CA ILE A 144 -0.07 7.54 -5.10
C ILE A 144 0.82 8.76 -4.96
N LYS A 145 0.32 9.95 -5.31
CA LYS A 145 1.14 11.15 -5.17
C LYS A 145 0.36 12.41 -4.81
N ASN A 146 1.06 13.37 -4.19
CA ASN A 146 0.60 14.72 -3.88
C ASN A 146 -0.70 14.76 -3.07
N LEU A 147 -0.89 13.86 -2.10
CA LEU A 147 -2.08 13.85 -1.25
C LEU A 147 -1.76 13.46 0.20
N THR A 148 -2.70 13.76 1.09
CA THR A 148 -2.73 13.22 2.45
C THR A 148 -3.63 12.01 2.50
N LEU A 149 -3.11 10.91 3.04
CA LEU A 149 -3.87 9.72 3.41
C LEU A 149 -3.81 9.56 4.92
N GLU A 150 -4.95 9.57 5.59
CA GLU A 150 -4.98 9.45 7.04
C GLU A 150 -6.04 8.46 7.53
N ASN A 151 -5.72 7.75 8.59
CA ASN A 151 -6.72 7.17 9.46
C ASN A 151 -6.84 8.05 10.71
N ASN A 152 -7.95 8.76 10.84
CA ASN A 152 -8.18 9.72 11.92
C ASN A 152 -8.94 9.15 13.12
N ALA A 153 -9.05 7.82 13.23
CA ALA A 153 -9.62 7.18 14.41
C ALA A 153 -8.92 7.65 15.67
N ALA A 154 -9.65 7.81 16.76
CA ALA A 154 -9.06 8.04 18.07
C ALA A 154 -8.13 6.87 18.45
N ARG A 155 -7.24 7.07 19.43
CA ARG A 155 -6.30 6.02 19.90
C ARG A 155 -7.01 4.89 20.64
N LEU A 156 -7.85 4.15 19.92
CA LEU A 156 -8.68 3.06 20.44
C LEU A 156 -8.20 1.67 20.01
N GLY A 157 -7.08 1.59 19.32
CA GLY A 157 -6.48 0.37 18.80
C GLY A 157 -5.72 0.65 17.50
N GLN A 158 -5.31 -0.42 16.83
CA GLN A 158 -4.65 -0.32 15.52
C GLN A 158 -5.59 0.30 14.49
N ALA A 159 -5.05 1.16 13.63
CA ALA A 159 -5.83 1.94 12.67
C ALA A 159 -4.95 2.29 11.44
N VAL A 160 -5.09 1.51 10.38
CA VAL A 160 -4.25 1.58 9.19
C VAL A 160 -4.71 2.72 8.28
N ALA A 161 -3.81 3.59 7.86
CA ALA A 161 -4.07 4.56 6.81
C ALA A 161 -3.83 3.94 5.42
N LEU A 162 -2.63 3.41 5.20
CA LEU A 162 -2.24 2.76 3.95
C LEU A 162 -1.97 1.26 4.17
N HIS A 163 -2.63 0.43 3.38
CA HIS A 163 -2.45 -1.02 3.32
C HIS A 163 -2.08 -1.43 1.89
N THR A 164 -0.88 -1.95 1.65
CA THR A 164 -0.47 -2.44 0.34
C THR A 164 -0.37 -3.96 0.32
N GLU A 165 -0.89 -4.60 -0.71
CA GLU A 165 -0.73 -6.03 -1.01
C GLU A 165 -0.19 -6.25 -2.43
N GLY A 166 -0.36 -5.28 -3.33
CA GLY A 166 0.20 -5.31 -4.68
C GLY A 166 1.70 -5.12 -4.71
N ASP A 167 2.28 -5.42 -5.87
CA ASP A 167 3.70 -5.22 -6.16
C ASP A 167 3.93 -3.93 -6.95
N ARG A 168 5.15 -3.36 -6.85
CA ARG A 168 5.60 -2.14 -7.53
C ARG A 168 4.70 -0.92 -7.25
N ILE A 169 4.48 -0.70 -5.95
CA ILE A 169 3.70 0.45 -5.47
C ILE A 169 4.62 1.64 -5.25
N LYS A 170 4.21 2.82 -5.73
CA LYS A 170 4.93 4.09 -5.53
C LYS A 170 4.09 5.06 -4.71
N VAL A 171 4.69 5.62 -3.66
CA VAL A 171 4.08 6.65 -2.82
C VAL A 171 5.01 7.86 -2.82
N ILE A 172 4.61 8.93 -3.48
CA ILE A 172 5.49 10.05 -3.80
C ILE A 172 4.88 11.35 -3.29
N ASN A 173 5.66 12.10 -2.50
CA ASN A 173 5.25 13.40 -1.98
C ASN A 173 3.86 13.34 -1.30
N CYS A 174 3.67 12.36 -0.40
CA CYS A 174 2.43 12.15 0.33
C CYS A 174 2.60 12.36 1.83
N ARG A 175 1.50 12.66 2.52
CA ARG A 175 1.43 12.62 3.98
C ARG A 175 0.63 11.40 4.42
N LEU A 176 1.28 10.48 5.12
CA LEU A 176 0.64 9.29 5.69
C LEU A 176 0.48 9.51 7.20
N LYS A 177 -0.75 9.67 7.64
CA LYS A 177 -1.05 10.08 9.01
C LYS A 177 -1.92 9.05 9.73
N GLY A 178 -1.54 8.73 10.95
CA GLY A 178 -2.30 7.81 11.78
C GLY A 178 -1.74 7.75 13.20
N HIS A 179 -2.05 6.66 13.87
CA HIS A 179 -1.58 6.35 15.21
C HIS A 179 -0.83 5.02 15.23
N GLN A 180 -1.35 4.00 15.92
CA GLN A 180 -0.76 2.66 15.89
C GLN A 180 -1.05 2.03 14.53
N ASP A 181 -0.01 1.46 13.89
CA ASP A 181 -0.11 0.70 12.64
C ASP A 181 -0.50 1.57 11.40
N THR A 182 0.07 2.77 11.26
CA THR A 182 -0.32 3.72 10.18
C THR A 182 -0.11 3.15 8.77
N VAL A 183 1.06 2.52 8.50
CA VAL A 183 1.45 2.00 7.17
C VAL A 183 1.72 0.52 7.26
N TYR A 184 0.89 -0.28 6.61
CA TYR A 184 1.06 -1.72 6.46
C TYR A 184 1.46 -2.08 5.04
N THR A 185 2.62 -2.75 4.89
CA THR A 185 3.09 -3.30 3.61
C THR A 185 2.99 -4.82 3.65
N GLY A 186 1.93 -5.37 3.04
CA GLY A 186 1.28 -6.60 3.48
C GLY A 186 1.77 -7.92 2.91
N VAL A 187 2.45 -7.98 1.78
CA VAL A 187 2.78 -9.25 1.12
C VAL A 187 4.29 -9.44 0.96
N GLU A 188 4.73 -10.67 1.21
CA GLU A 188 6.13 -11.09 1.04
C GLU A 188 6.59 -10.90 -0.41
N ASN A 189 7.84 -10.49 -0.61
CA ASN A 189 8.47 -10.27 -1.91
C ASN A 189 7.75 -9.25 -2.83
N THR A 190 6.83 -8.43 -2.30
CA THR A 190 6.31 -7.26 -3.00
C THR A 190 7.19 -6.04 -2.70
N HIS A 191 7.18 -5.07 -3.60
CA HIS A 191 8.06 -3.92 -3.55
C HIS A 191 7.28 -2.62 -3.43
N VAL A 192 7.67 -1.78 -2.47
CA VAL A 192 7.05 -0.47 -2.24
C VAL A 192 8.14 0.60 -2.18
N TYR A 193 7.96 1.68 -2.94
CA TYR A 193 8.85 2.83 -2.96
C TYR A 193 8.17 4.07 -2.39
N PHE A 194 8.74 4.62 -1.33
CA PHE A 194 8.30 5.88 -0.73
C PHE A 194 9.35 6.96 -1.01
N ASN A 195 8.93 8.10 -1.54
CA ASN A 195 9.84 9.22 -1.83
C ASN A 195 9.24 10.54 -1.37
N GLY A 196 10.01 11.32 -0.61
CA GLY A 196 9.62 12.65 -0.17
C GLY A 196 8.37 12.67 0.72
N CYS A 197 8.05 11.56 1.37
CA CYS A 197 6.83 11.43 2.17
C CYS A 197 7.03 11.92 3.61
N TYR A 198 5.94 12.45 4.18
CA TYR A 198 5.81 12.61 5.62
C TYR A 198 4.99 11.45 6.19
N ILE A 199 5.52 10.71 7.14
CA ILE A 199 4.86 9.56 7.78
C ILE A 199 4.86 9.76 9.28
N CYS A 200 3.70 9.73 9.94
CA CYS A 200 3.63 9.84 11.39
C CYS A 200 2.76 8.75 12.03
N GLY A 201 3.08 8.44 13.28
CA GLY A 201 2.32 7.48 14.05
C GLY A 201 2.78 7.36 15.50
N THR A 202 2.19 6.41 16.21
CA THR A 202 2.49 6.17 17.63
C THR A 202 3.32 4.93 17.85
N THR A 203 2.80 3.75 17.55
CA THR A 203 3.43 2.44 17.83
C THR A 203 3.44 1.62 16.55
N ASP A 204 4.61 1.04 16.21
CA ASP A 204 4.76 0.11 15.09
C ASP A 204 4.17 0.68 13.78
N PHE A 205 4.30 2.00 13.61
CA PHE A 205 3.50 2.71 12.61
C PHE A 205 3.97 2.53 11.16
N ILE A 206 5.07 1.78 10.96
CA ILE A 206 5.51 1.24 9.67
C ILE A 206 5.78 -0.25 9.90
N PHE A 207 4.92 -1.12 9.34
CA PHE A 207 5.00 -2.55 9.65
C PHE A 207 4.61 -3.44 8.47
N GLY A 208 5.03 -4.70 8.50
CA GLY A 208 4.72 -5.70 7.48
C GLY A 208 5.93 -6.47 6.93
N PRO A 209 5.70 -7.40 5.98
CA PRO A 209 6.70 -8.29 5.43
C PRO A 209 7.37 -7.82 4.13
N SER A 210 6.82 -6.82 3.41
CA SER A 210 7.29 -6.42 2.07
C SER A 210 8.73 -5.92 2.06
N VAL A 211 9.31 -5.83 0.87
CA VAL A 211 10.50 -5.06 0.58
C VAL A 211 10.09 -3.60 0.37
N ALA A 212 10.57 -2.68 1.21
CA ALA A 212 10.23 -1.27 1.06
C ALA A 212 11.46 -0.37 1.15
N TRP A 213 11.55 0.59 0.21
CA TRP A 213 12.56 1.63 0.20
C TRP A 213 11.94 2.98 0.51
N PHE A 214 12.48 3.65 1.52
CA PHE A 214 12.08 5.00 1.93
C PHE A 214 13.22 5.96 1.58
N GLU A 215 12.96 6.89 0.65
CA GLU A 215 13.91 7.91 0.21
C GLU A 215 13.45 9.28 0.63
N ASP A 216 14.33 10.09 1.22
CA ASP A 216 14.06 11.50 1.56
C ASP A 216 12.79 11.74 2.41
N CYS A 217 12.36 10.74 3.20
CA CYS A 217 11.13 10.83 3.99
C CYS A 217 11.37 11.49 5.35
N THR A 218 10.35 12.20 5.84
CA THR A 218 10.28 12.67 7.23
C THR A 218 9.38 11.72 8.02
N ILE A 219 9.95 11.12 9.09
CA ILE A 219 9.28 10.13 9.94
C ILE A 219 9.09 10.74 11.32
N GLU A 220 7.84 10.97 11.75
CA GLU A 220 7.54 11.60 13.03
C GLU A 220 6.91 10.65 14.03
N SER A 221 7.55 10.51 15.19
CA SER A 221 7.03 9.76 16.33
C SER A 221 6.13 10.64 17.20
N LEU A 222 4.90 10.24 17.40
CA LEU A 222 3.90 11.01 18.17
C LEU A 222 3.86 10.63 19.66
N VAL A 223 4.50 9.51 20.06
CA VAL A 223 4.65 9.06 21.46
C VAL A 223 5.94 8.28 21.62
N ASN A 224 6.33 8.04 22.88
CA ASN A 224 7.43 7.14 23.26
C ASN A 224 7.06 5.69 22.96
N SER A 225 7.53 5.14 21.81
CA SER A 225 7.23 3.78 21.37
C SER A 225 8.21 3.33 20.27
N TYR A 226 7.72 2.71 19.19
CA TYR A 226 8.51 2.09 18.14
C TYR A 226 8.13 2.64 16.77
N VAL A 227 9.12 2.93 15.92
CA VAL A 227 8.90 3.37 14.54
C VAL A 227 8.47 2.19 13.67
N THR A 228 9.30 1.13 13.63
CA THR A 228 9.09 -0.01 12.72
C THR A 228 8.77 -1.31 13.45
N ALA A 229 7.97 -2.15 12.79
CA ALA A 229 7.70 -3.53 13.20
C ALA A 229 7.78 -4.45 11.96
N ALA A 230 8.99 -4.71 11.50
CA ALA A 230 9.22 -5.54 10.32
C ALA A 230 8.89 -7.02 10.59
N SER A 231 8.27 -7.67 9.60
CA SER A 231 7.97 -9.11 9.64
C SER A 231 8.51 -9.85 8.42
N THR A 232 9.64 -9.39 7.91
CA THR A 232 10.34 -10.00 6.77
C THR A 232 10.43 -11.51 6.95
N PRO A 233 10.03 -12.33 5.96
CA PRO A 233 10.05 -13.78 6.08
C PRO A 233 11.47 -14.33 5.94
N LYS A 234 11.62 -15.60 6.34
CA LYS A 234 12.88 -16.33 6.14
C LYS A 234 13.20 -16.46 4.65
N GLY A 235 14.41 -16.09 4.26
CA GLY A 235 14.89 -16.21 2.87
C GLY A 235 14.67 -14.97 2.01
N GLN A 236 13.80 -14.04 2.41
CA GLN A 236 13.70 -12.74 1.72
C GLN A 236 14.94 -11.90 2.02
N GLU A 237 15.62 -11.41 0.99
CA GLU A 237 16.93 -10.76 1.12
C GLU A 237 16.82 -9.41 1.83
N TYR A 238 15.87 -8.58 1.42
CA TYR A 238 15.65 -7.25 1.99
C TYR A 238 14.28 -7.15 2.67
N GLY A 239 14.15 -6.15 3.54
CA GLY A 239 12.89 -5.69 4.13
C GLY A 239 12.82 -4.16 4.02
N TYR A 240 12.83 -3.45 5.14
CA TYR A 240 12.74 -2.00 5.16
C TYR A 240 14.12 -1.34 5.07
N VAL A 241 14.29 -0.46 4.09
CA VAL A 241 15.49 0.37 3.94
C VAL A 241 15.08 1.85 3.94
N PHE A 242 15.58 2.59 4.92
CA PHE A 242 15.42 4.04 5.02
C PHE A 242 16.72 4.68 4.60
N ASN A 243 16.70 5.47 3.52
CA ASN A 243 17.87 6.21 3.03
C ASN A 243 17.59 7.71 3.03
N ASN A 244 18.53 8.47 3.56
CA ASN A 244 18.47 9.93 3.65
C ASN A 244 17.19 10.48 4.33
N CYS A 245 16.56 9.68 5.18
CA CYS A 245 15.35 10.05 5.92
C CYS A 245 15.69 10.90 7.15
N ARG A 246 14.72 11.69 7.59
CA ARG A 246 14.80 12.47 8.82
C ARG A 246 13.80 11.97 9.85
N LEU A 247 14.29 11.49 11.00
CA LEU A 247 13.46 11.03 12.12
C LEU A 247 13.32 12.17 13.12
N ILE A 248 12.08 12.59 13.32
CA ILE A 248 11.69 13.64 14.25
C ILE A 248 10.64 13.14 15.24
N ALA A 249 10.33 13.93 16.23
CA ALA A 249 9.30 13.59 17.20
C ALA A 249 8.45 14.81 17.57
N LYS A 250 7.24 14.54 18.00
CA LYS A 250 6.38 15.53 18.64
C LYS A 250 7.00 16.03 19.93
N GLU A 251 6.74 17.26 20.30
CA GLU A 251 7.19 17.86 21.56
C GLU A 251 6.86 16.94 22.76
N GLY A 252 7.85 16.75 23.64
CA GLY A 252 7.75 15.89 24.82
C GLY A 252 7.98 14.38 24.54
N VAL A 253 8.26 13.98 23.32
CA VAL A 253 8.63 12.60 22.95
C VAL A 253 10.15 12.47 22.89
N ASP A 254 10.73 11.61 23.76
CA ASP A 254 12.16 11.51 23.98
C ASP A 254 12.72 10.07 24.12
N LYS A 255 11.87 9.03 23.96
CA LYS A 255 12.22 7.63 24.21
C LYS A 255 11.63 6.70 23.17
N VAL A 256 12.12 6.81 21.93
CA VAL A 256 11.62 6.05 20.78
C VAL A 256 12.67 5.03 20.33
N TYR A 257 12.24 3.81 20.07
CA TYR A 257 13.05 2.82 19.37
C TYR A 257 12.92 2.95 17.85
N LEU A 258 13.99 2.72 17.11
CA LEU A 258 13.98 2.62 15.65
C LEU A 258 13.07 1.49 15.16
N GLY A 259 12.93 0.44 15.98
CA GLY A 259 11.99 -0.63 15.70
C GLY A 259 12.16 -1.86 16.58
N ARG A 260 11.28 -2.82 16.31
CA ARG A 260 11.28 -4.16 16.92
C ARG A 260 10.80 -5.22 15.92
N PRO A 261 11.33 -6.46 15.93
CA PRO A 261 10.96 -7.48 14.95
C PRO A 261 9.58 -8.07 15.27
N TRP A 262 8.59 -7.83 14.42
CA TRP A 262 7.26 -8.44 14.56
C TRP A 262 7.28 -9.95 14.24
N ARG A 263 8.28 -10.41 13.44
CA ARG A 263 8.57 -11.83 13.17
C ARG A 263 10.09 -12.06 13.22
N ASP A 264 10.48 -13.32 13.29
CA ASP A 264 11.84 -13.76 13.60
C ASP A 264 12.93 -13.20 12.67
N TYR A 265 12.65 -13.02 11.38
CA TYR A 265 13.62 -12.58 10.37
C TYR A 265 13.46 -11.10 9.96
N GLY A 266 12.77 -10.31 10.81
CA GLY A 266 12.55 -8.89 10.53
C GLY A 266 13.82 -8.17 10.09
N TYR A 267 13.74 -7.44 8.98
CA TYR A 267 14.85 -6.67 8.40
C TYR A 267 14.51 -5.19 8.40
N THR A 268 15.35 -4.38 9.03
CA THR A 268 15.26 -2.92 8.97
C THR A 268 16.67 -2.30 8.95
N LEU A 269 16.89 -1.41 7.98
CA LEU A 269 18.13 -0.66 7.83
C LEU A 269 17.82 0.84 7.78
N PHE A 270 18.47 1.63 8.64
CA PHE A 270 18.55 3.07 8.49
C PHE A 270 19.94 3.45 8.00
N MET A 271 20.03 4.12 6.85
CA MET A 271 21.31 4.56 6.28
C MET A 271 21.26 6.02 5.84
N ASN A 272 22.33 6.76 6.11
CA ASN A 272 22.48 8.19 5.79
C ASN A 272 21.38 9.08 6.40
N CYS A 273 20.65 8.59 7.39
CA CYS A 273 19.52 9.28 8.01
C CYS A 273 19.96 10.31 9.05
N GLU A 274 19.09 11.30 9.29
CA GLU A 274 19.19 12.20 10.44
C GLU A 274 18.29 11.69 11.57
N LEU A 275 18.90 11.26 12.66
CA LEU A 275 18.21 10.71 13.82
C LEU A 275 18.12 11.75 14.93
N GLY A 276 16.91 12.18 15.28
CA GLY A 276 16.66 13.15 16.33
C GLY A 276 16.99 12.62 17.73
N ALA A 277 17.14 13.50 18.70
CA ALA A 277 17.51 13.18 20.09
C ALA A 277 16.51 12.27 20.82
N HIS A 278 15.30 12.10 20.28
CA HIS A 278 14.27 11.21 20.83
C HIS A 278 14.58 9.73 20.63
N ILE A 279 15.53 9.38 19.77
CA ILE A 279 15.92 7.97 19.56
C ILE A 279 16.73 7.49 20.75
N ARG A 280 16.29 6.40 21.38
CA ARG A 280 16.92 5.78 22.53
C ARG A 280 18.35 5.33 22.21
N PRO A 281 19.28 5.39 23.19
CA PRO A 281 20.64 4.90 23.00
C PRO A 281 20.72 3.44 22.55
N GLU A 282 19.82 2.59 23.05
CA GLU A 282 19.73 1.16 22.67
C GLU A 282 19.34 0.98 21.19
N GLY A 283 18.66 1.94 20.60
CA GLY A 283 18.21 1.98 19.20
C GLY A 283 17.07 1.03 18.90
N TRP A 284 17.17 -0.23 19.31
CA TRP A 284 16.28 -1.32 18.92
C TRP A 284 15.76 -2.10 20.12
N HIS A 285 14.61 -2.75 19.96
CA HIS A 285 14.00 -3.60 20.96
C HIS A 285 13.75 -5.01 20.39
N HIS A 286 13.99 -6.06 21.17
CA HIS A 286 13.97 -7.45 20.70
C HIS A 286 12.57 -8.07 20.58
N TRP A 287 11.49 -7.35 20.99
CA TRP A 287 10.18 -7.93 21.24
C TRP A 287 10.22 -8.95 22.42
N GLU A 288 9.08 -9.51 22.82
CA GLU A 288 9.03 -10.39 23.99
C GLU A 288 9.55 -11.83 23.77
N LYS A 289 9.82 -12.23 22.52
CA LYS A 289 10.12 -13.60 22.11
C LYS A 289 11.58 -13.85 21.68
N LYS A 290 12.53 -13.07 22.14
CA LYS A 290 13.96 -13.22 21.81
C LYS A 290 14.22 -13.40 20.31
N ARG A 291 13.78 -12.45 19.51
CA ARG A 291 13.97 -12.49 18.05
C ARG A 291 15.33 -11.93 17.61
N GLU A 292 16.13 -11.49 18.56
CA GLU A 292 17.47 -10.97 18.34
C GLU A 292 18.40 -11.94 17.60
N ASP A 293 18.20 -13.25 17.74
CA ASP A 293 19.08 -14.26 17.12
C ASP A 293 18.94 -14.29 15.58
N THR A 294 17.83 -13.82 15.04
CA THR A 294 17.50 -13.92 13.61
C THR A 294 17.15 -12.57 12.97
N ALA A 295 16.84 -11.54 13.76
CA ALA A 295 16.55 -10.22 13.28
C ALA A 295 17.77 -9.57 12.59
N ARG A 296 17.53 -8.88 11.48
CA ARG A 296 18.57 -8.21 10.68
C ARG A 296 18.38 -6.70 10.76
N TYR A 297 18.77 -6.14 11.92
CA TYR A 297 18.60 -4.72 12.23
C TYR A 297 19.92 -3.99 12.12
N MET A 298 19.99 -2.97 11.27
CA MET A 298 21.24 -2.39 10.82
C MET A 298 21.17 -0.88 10.72
N GLU A 299 22.33 -0.26 10.85
CA GLU A 299 22.52 1.17 10.65
C GLU A 299 23.80 1.43 9.84
N TYR A 300 23.82 2.55 9.08
CA TYR A 300 25.00 3.00 8.36
C TYR A 300 25.01 4.53 8.22
N ASN A 301 26.13 5.14 8.62
CA ASN A 301 26.40 6.55 8.36
C ASN A 301 25.26 7.53 8.74
N ASN A 302 24.52 7.20 9.81
CA ASN A 302 23.48 8.11 10.33
C ASN A 302 24.14 9.27 11.09
N ARG A 303 23.43 10.41 11.15
CA ARG A 303 23.86 11.64 11.82
C ARG A 303 22.78 12.13 12.79
N GLY A 304 23.11 13.13 13.60
CA GLY A 304 22.22 13.74 14.57
C GLY A 304 22.37 13.16 15.97
N ALA A 305 21.67 13.74 16.94
CA ALA A 305 21.86 13.40 18.36
C ALA A 305 21.44 11.96 18.70
N GLY A 306 20.51 11.37 17.97
CA GLY A 306 20.08 9.97 18.14
C GLY A 306 20.94 8.95 17.41
N ALA A 307 21.99 9.37 16.71
CA ALA A 307 22.82 8.47 15.88
C ALA A 307 24.04 7.86 16.59
N ALA A 308 24.25 8.17 17.89
CA ALA A 308 25.32 7.56 18.66
C ALA A 308 25.11 6.05 18.78
N THR A 309 26.15 5.26 18.45
CA THR A 309 26.04 3.80 18.36
C THR A 309 26.70 3.04 19.51
N SER A 310 27.36 3.75 20.45
CA SER A 310 28.10 3.14 21.55
C SER A 310 27.26 2.31 22.53
N GLU A 311 25.97 2.61 22.62
CA GLU A 311 25.03 1.95 23.52
C GLU A 311 23.93 1.15 22.75
N ARG A 312 24.09 0.98 21.43
CA ARG A 312 23.19 0.14 20.62
C ARG A 312 23.22 -1.30 21.13
N VAL A 313 22.06 -1.96 21.08
CA VAL A 313 21.98 -3.39 21.42
C VAL A 313 22.98 -4.20 20.62
N SER A 314 23.63 -5.16 21.27
CA SER A 314 24.74 -5.93 20.69
C SER A 314 24.36 -6.80 19.48
N TRP A 315 23.08 -7.12 19.31
CA TRP A 315 22.56 -7.90 18.18
C TRP A 315 22.25 -7.06 16.94
N SER A 316 22.24 -5.72 17.04
CA SER A 316 22.17 -4.85 15.87
C SER A 316 23.56 -4.65 15.25
N ARG A 317 23.59 -4.31 13.96
CA ARG A 317 24.83 -4.20 13.21
C ARG A 317 25.05 -2.79 12.66
N GLN A 318 26.28 -2.32 12.76
CA GLN A 318 26.78 -1.19 11.99
C GLN A 318 27.39 -1.73 10.69
N LEU A 319 26.87 -1.33 9.54
CA LEU A 319 27.39 -1.78 8.25
C LEU A 319 28.72 -1.09 7.94
N THR A 320 29.60 -1.83 7.28
CA THR A 320 30.80 -1.25 6.65
C THR A 320 30.42 -0.49 5.37
N LYS A 321 31.28 0.42 4.93
CA LYS A 321 31.10 1.13 3.64
C LYS A 321 30.92 0.15 2.48
N LYS A 322 31.69 -0.96 2.45
CA LYS A 322 31.63 -1.98 1.40
C LYS A 322 30.28 -2.73 1.37
N GLU A 323 29.68 -2.97 2.53
CA GLU A 323 28.35 -3.58 2.62
C GLU A 323 27.28 -2.59 2.18
N ALA A 324 27.31 -1.36 2.70
CA ALA A 324 26.32 -0.33 2.39
C ALA A 324 26.30 0.05 0.89
N GLN A 325 27.47 0.07 0.21
CA GLN A 325 27.54 0.33 -1.23
C GLN A 325 26.81 -0.68 -2.10
N LYS A 326 26.51 -1.87 -1.61
CA LYS A 326 25.74 -2.88 -2.34
C LYS A 326 24.23 -2.71 -2.18
N ILE A 327 23.80 -1.95 -1.18
CA ILE A 327 22.39 -1.74 -0.87
C ILE A 327 21.96 -0.45 -1.58
N THR A 328 21.49 -0.59 -2.80
CA THR A 328 21.03 0.51 -3.67
C THR A 328 19.53 0.34 -3.95
N PRO A 329 18.81 1.41 -4.31
CA PRO A 329 17.38 1.27 -4.60
C PRO A 329 17.08 0.22 -5.68
N TRP A 330 17.90 0.17 -6.73
CA TRP A 330 17.70 -0.83 -7.80
C TRP A 330 18.07 -2.26 -7.36
N ALA A 331 19.04 -2.43 -6.45
CA ALA A 331 19.35 -3.75 -5.89
C ALA A 331 18.24 -4.27 -4.97
N VAL A 332 17.58 -3.35 -4.24
CA VAL A 332 16.52 -3.67 -3.29
C VAL A 332 15.17 -3.83 -3.97
N LEU A 333 14.82 -2.95 -4.90
CA LEU A 333 13.50 -2.91 -5.55
C LEU A 333 13.45 -3.64 -6.90
N GLY A 334 14.61 -4.04 -7.44
CA GLY A 334 14.72 -4.51 -8.82
C GLY A 334 14.92 -3.35 -9.82
N GLU A 335 15.73 -3.59 -10.83
CA GLU A 335 16.16 -2.57 -11.79
C GLU A 335 14.97 -1.99 -12.57
N ASP A 336 14.10 -2.84 -13.07
CA ASP A 336 12.94 -2.43 -13.87
C ASP A 336 12.00 -1.51 -13.08
N PHE A 337 11.66 -1.89 -11.85
CA PHE A 337 10.78 -1.07 -11.01
C PHE A 337 11.41 0.27 -10.66
N TYR A 338 12.70 0.27 -10.24
CA TYR A 338 13.37 1.51 -9.85
C TYR A 338 13.54 2.49 -11.01
N ASN A 339 13.81 2.01 -12.22
CA ASN A 339 13.90 2.89 -13.39
C ASN A 339 12.59 3.60 -13.73
N HIS A 340 11.45 3.03 -13.33
CA HIS A 340 10.13 3.67 -13.44
C HIS A 340 9.77 4.57 -12.24
N CYS A 341 10.63 4.64 -11.21
CA CYS A 341 10.43 5.50 -10.03
C CYS A 341 11.03 6.91 -10.17
N ARG A 342 11.86 7.13 -11.20
CA ARG A 342 12.55 8.40 -11.45
C ARG A 342 11.73 9.41 -12.22
#